data_1e199cdff773169175f85579440eab58
#
_entry.id   1e199cdff773169175f85579440eab58
#
_cell.length_a   1.000
_cell.length_b   1.000
_cell.length_c   1.000
_cell.angle_alpha   90.00
_cell.angle_beta   90.00
_cell.angle_gamma   90.00
#
_symmetry.space_group_name_H-M   'P 1'
#
loop_
_entity.id
_entity.type
_entity.pdbx_description
1 polymer ?
#
loop_
_entity_poly.entity_id
_entity_poly.type
_entity_poly.pdbx_seq_one_letter_code
_entity_poly.pdbx_strand_id
1 'polypeptide(L)'
;FGELVDPFDGMLDLEDRIISTPLEPGITFSDDPLRMLRCIRFATQLNFYIEDETFQALCDNKERIRIISRERINEELNKILLSPTPSKGFIELDRCGLLEIIFPQLTAMQGVETRNGYSHKEMFYHTLEVLDNIAQKTDNLWLRWAALLHDIGKPKTKRWDPVMKWTLLPSLPKARVAL
;
A
#
# COMPACT_ATOMS: atom_id res chain seq x y z
N PHE A 1 35.57 16.33 -10.05
CA PHE A 1 34.12 16.16 -10.07
C PHE A 1 33.63 16.48 -11.47
N GLY A 2 32.79 15.61 -12.09
CA GLY A 2 32.26 15.82 -13.43
C GLY A 2 31.19 16.92 -13.46
N GLU A 3 30.84 17.37 -14.65
CA GLU A 3 29.71 18.28 -14.88
C GLU A 3 28.39 17.52 -14.68
N LEU A 4 27.43 18.12 -13.95
CA LEU A 4 26.09 17.58 -13.80
C LEU A 4 25.30 17.86 -15.10
N VAL A 5 24.81 16.80 -15.73
CA VAL A 5 23.95 16.89 -16.91
C VAL A 5 22.53 16.51 -16.48
N ASP A 6 21.59 17.44 -16.60
CA ASP A 6 20.18 17.27 -16.21
C ASP A 6 19.24 17.67 -17.36
N PRO A 7 19.06 16.78 -18.35
CA PRO A 7 18.27 17.08 -19.55
C PRO A 7 16.75 17.04 -19.32
N PHE A 8 16.29 16.66 -18.14
CA PHE A 8 14.87 16.48 -17.78
C PHE A 8 14.44 17.30 -16.56
N ASP A 9 15.25 18.29 -16.18
CA ASP A 9 14.97 19.19 -15.05
C ASP A 9 14.74 18.47 -13.70
N GLY A 10 15.37 17.29 -13.51
CA GLY A 10 15.24 16.48 -12.29
C GLY A 10 15.73 17.18 -11.02
N MET A 11 16.61 18.20 -11.15
CA MET A 11 17.00 19.04 -10.01
C MET A 11 15.85 19.90 -9.52
N LEU A 12 15.01 20.43 -10.42
CA LEU A 12 13.79 21.16 -10.04
C LEU A 12 12.79 20.24 -9.36
N ASP A 13 12.57 19.05 -9.91
CA ASP A 13 11.71 18.04 -9.29
C ASP A 13 12.16 17.68 -7.87
N LEU A 14 13.47 17.59 -7.63
CA LEU A 14 14.03 17.37 -6.30
C LEU A 14 13.77 18.54 -5.34
N GLU A 15 13.92 19.79 -5.80
CA GLU A 15 13.65 21.00 -5.03
C GLU A 15 12.15 21.09 -4.68
N ASP A 16 11.27 20.82 -5.64
CA ASP A 16 9.82 20.85 -5.50
C ASP A 16 9.26 19.61 -4.79
N ARG A 17 10.09 18.60 -4.55
CA ARG A 17 9.72 17.31 -3.94
C ARG A 17 8.64 16.57 -4.74
N ILE A 18 8.82 16.51 -6.04
CA ILE A 18 7.92 15.87 -6.98
C ILE A 18 8.56 14.59 -7.53
N ILE A 19 7.77 13.57 -7.79
CA ILE A 19 8.12 12.39 -8.57
C ILE A 19 7.38 12.49 -9.90
N SER A 20 8.13 12.66 -10.96
CA SER A 20 7.67 12.64 -12.34
C SER A 20 8.39 11.56 -13.16
N THR A 21 7.96 11.32 -14.38
CA THR A 21 8.68 10.47 -15.33
C THR A 21 9.41 11.35 -16.35
N PRO A 22 10.69 11.02 -16.73
CA PRO A 22 11.45 11.83 -17.69
C PRO A 22 10.88 11.78 -19.11
N LEU A 23 10.00 10.85 -19.40
CA LEU A 23 9.29 10.67 -20.66
C LEU A 23 7.79 10.59 -20.37
N GLU A 24 7.01 10.52 -21.44
CA GLU A 24 5.55 10.39 -21.34
C GLU A 24 5.18 9.23 -20.38
N PRO A 25 4.39 9.51 -19.30
CA PRO A 25 4.15 8.55 -18.23
C PRO A 25 3.44 7.27 -18.68
N GLY A 26 2.45 7.38 -19.56
CA GLY A 26 1.68 6.23 -20.06
C GLY A 26 2.56 5.25 -20.84
N ILE A 27 3.48 5.74 -21.66
CA ILE A 27 4.47 4.91 -22.37
C ILE A 27 5.43 4.28 -21.37
N THR A 28 5.93 5.07 -20.41
CA THR A 28 6.88 4.62 -19.38
C THR A 28 6.33 3.45 -18.58
N PHE A 29 5.06 3.50 -18.16
CA PHE A 29 4.40 2.44 -17.37
C PHE A 29 3.89 1.28 -18.24
N SER A 30 3.58 1.54 -19.51
CA SER A 30 3.25 0.50 -20.46
C SER A 30 4.46 -0.39 -20.80
N ASP A 31 5.64 0.19 -20.94
CA ASP A 31 6.87 -0.54 -21.27
C ASP A 31 7.36 -1.44 -20.13
N ASP A 32 7.40 -0.91 -18.91
CA ASP A 32 7.73 -1.68 -17.70
C ASP A 32 6.75 -1.34 -16.56
N PRO A 33 5.68 -2.12 -16.39
CA PRO A 33 4.66 -1.87 -15.36
C PRO A 33 5.19 -1.90 -13.92
N LEU A 34 6.35 -2.50 -13.65
CA LEU A 34 6.95 -2.44 -12.31
C LEU A 34 7.34 -1.00 -11.93
N ARG A 35 7.56 -0.12 -12.91
CA ARG A 35 7.85 1.30 -12.67
C ARG A 35 6.72 2.00 -11.93
N MET A 36 5.48 1.53 -12.04
CA MET A 36 4.35 2.03 -11.24
C MET A 36 4.60 1.84 -9.73
N LEU A 37 5.01 0.65 -9.31
CA LEU A 37 5.34 0.39 -7.91
C LEU A 37 6.60 1.15 -7.46
N ARG A 38 7.58 1.30 -8.34
CA ARG A 38 8.79 2.09 -8.06
C ARG A 38 8.48 3.56 -7.87
N CYS A 39 7.59 4.14 -8.67
CA CYS A 39 7.12 5.51 -8.54
C CYS A 39 6.53 5.73 -7.13
N ILE A 40 5.57 4.91 -6.74
CA ILE A 40 4.93 4.98 -5.41
C ILE A 40 5.96 4.75 -4.29
N ARG A 41 6.87 3.79 -4.46
CA ARG A 41 7.95 3.55 -3.50
C ARG A 41 8.84 4.78 -3.30
N PHE A 42 9.30 5.40 -4.38
CA PHE A 42 10.15 6.59 -4.28
C PHE A 42 9.40 7.76 -3.63
N ALA A 43 8.15 8.00 -4.02
CA ALA A 43 7.31 9.00 -3.37
C ALA A 43 7.21 8.76 -1.86
N THR A 44 7.02 7.48 -1.45
CA THR A 44 6.92 7.09 -0.04
C THR A 44 8.23 7.27 0.72
N GLN A 45 9.35 6.78 0.14
CA GLN A 45 10.67 6.82 0.78
C GLN A 45 11.21 8.24 0.95
N LEU A 46 11.02 9.08 -0.07
CA LEU A 46 11.50 10.47 -0.09
C LEU A 46 10.49 11.44 0.52
N ASN A 47 9.27 10.99 0.80
CA ASN A 47 8.15 11.84 1.21
C ASN A 47 7.87 12.95 0.19
N PHE A 48 7.84 12.58 -1.09
CA PHE A 48 7.58 13.43 -2.24
C PHE A 48 6.15 13.20 -2.74
N TYR A 49 5.62 14.16 -3.50
CA TYR A 49 4.35 14.04 -4.20
C TYR A 49 4.57 13.41 -5.58
N ILE A 50 3.58 12.66 -6.05
CA ILE A 50 3.56 12.20 -7.43
C ILE A 50 2.85 13.27 -8.25
N GLU A 51 3.46 13.70 -9.35
CA GLU A 51 2.85 14.64 -10.30
C GLU A 51 1.49 14.12 -10.79
N ASP A 52 0.53 15.03 -11.00
CA ASP A 52 -0.85 14.65 -11.34
C ASP A 52 -0.96 13.83 -12.64
N GLU A 53 -0.22 14.21 -13.69
CA GLU A 53 -0.19 13.48 -14.96
C GLU A 53 0.42 12.10 -14.80
N THR A 54 1.52 12.01 -14.08
CA THR A 54 2.17 10.74 -13.70
C THR A 54 1.23 9.87 -12.86
N PHE A 55 0.49 10.45 -11.91
CA PHE A 55 -0.48 9.70 -11.09
C PHE A 55 -1.67 9.20 -11.93
N GLN A 56 -2.18 10.02 -12.86
CA GLN A 56 -3.25 9.59 -13.75
C GLN A 56 -2.79 8.40 -14.63
N ALA A 57 -1.57 8.46 -15.14
CA ALA A 57 -1.00 7.35 -15.91
C ALA A 57 -0.83 6.05 -15.09
N LEU A 58 -0.56 6.14 -13.77
CA LEU A 58 -0.62 4.98 -12.87
C LEU A 58 -2.02 4.34 -12.87
N CYS A 59 -3.06 5.16 -12.71
CA CYS A 59 -4.46 4.71 -12.70
C CYS A 59 -4.84 4.00 -14.02
N ASP A 60 -4.43 4.59 -15.14
CA ASP A 60 -4.80 4.11 -16.48
C ASP A 60 -4.08 2.80 -16.86
N ASN A 61 -2.84 2.61 -16.38
CA ASN A 61 -2.02 1.45 -16.69
C ASN A 61 -2.05 0.33 -15.63
N LYS A 62 -2.80 0.47 -14.53
CA LYS A 62 -2.79 -0.45 -13.38
C LYS A 62 -2.97 -1.93 -13.74
N GLU A 63 -3.83 -2.24 -14.71
CA GLU A 63 -4.09 -3.63 -15.12
C GLU A 63 -2.84 -4.34 -15.68
N ARG A 64 -1.89 -3.58 -16.22
CA ARG A 64 -0.65 -4.14 -16.75
C ARG A 64 0.26 -4.73 -15.67
N ILE A 65 0.05 -4.38 -14.38
CA ILE A 65 0.81 -4.97 -13.27
C ILE A 65 0.66 -6.50 -13.21
N ARG A 66 -0.40 -7.06 -13.78
CA ARG A 66 -0.67 -8.52 -13.81
C ARG A 66 0.38 -9.33 -14.55
N ILE A 67 1.15 -8.72 -15.45
CA ILE A 67 2.23 -9.39 -16.18
C ILE A 67 3.52 -9.52 -15.36
N ILE A 68 3.62 -8.79 -14.26
CA ILE A 68 4.80 -8.79 -13.39
C ILE A 68 4.73 -9.97 -12.40
N SER A 69 5.86 -10.64 -12.20
CA SER A 69 5.93 -11.75 -11.25
C SER A 69 5.68 -11.30 -9.81
N ARG A 70 5.09 -12.18 -9.01
CA ARG A 70 4.79 -11.92 -7.59
C ARG A 70 6.04 -11.57 -6.79
N GLU A 71 7.16 -12.17 -7.10
CA GLU A 71 8.45 -11.93 -6.43
C GLU A 71 8.87 -10.46 -6.61
N ARG A 72 8.83 -9.94 -7.85
CA ARG A 72 9.18 -8.54 -8.15
C ARG A 72 8.22 -7.56 -7.48
N ILE A 73 6.92 -7.86 -7.45
CA ILE A 73 5.91 -7.06 -6.73
C ILE A 73 6.23 -7.04 -5.23
N ASN A 74 6.50 -8.20 -4.62
CA ASN A 74 6.80 -8.33 -3.21
C ASN A 74 8.09 -7.59 -2.82
N GLU A 75 9.12 -7.59 -3.68
CA GLU A 75 10.33 -6.80 -3.44
C GLU A 75 10.04 -5.30 -3.32
N GLU A 76 9.21 -4.75 -4.19
CA GLU A 76 8.83 -3.33 -4.11
C GLU A 76 7.93 -3.05 -2.89
N LEU A 77 6.98 -3.95 -2.57
CA LEU A 77 6.16 -3.84 -1.35
C LEU A 77 7.01 -3.88 -0.07
N ASN A 78 8.03 -4.75 -0.02
CA ASN A 78 8.96 -4.80 1.11
C ASN A 78 9.71 -3.47 1.30
N LYS A 79 10.12 -2.83 0.21
CA LYS A 79 10.78 -1.52 0.25
C LYS A 79 9.82 -0.40 0.69
N ILE A 80 8.54 -0.47 0.30
CA ILE A 80 7.50 0.44 0.80
C ILE A 80 7.30 0.23 2.30
N LEU A 81 7.18 -1.01 2.75
CA LEU A 81 7.05 -1.35 4.18
C LEU A 81 8.23 -0.85 5.03
N LEU A 82 9.43 -0.86 4.47
CA LEU A 82 10.63 -0.39 5.15
C LEU A 82 10.82 1.13 5.11
N SER A 83 9.95 1.87 4.45
CA SER A 83 9.99 3.34 4.44
C SER A 83 9.64 3.93 5.82
N PRO A 84 9.97 5.21 6.07
CA PRO A 84 9.67 5.88 7.35
C PRO A 84 8.18 5.96 7.67
N THR A 85 7.34 6.18 6.65
CA THR A 85 5.87 6.29 6.78
C THR A 85 5.20 5.41 5.72
N PRO A 86 5.17 4.08 5.92
CA PRO A 86 4.70 3.13 4.91
C PRO A 86 3.22 3.29 4.56
N SER A 87 2.39 3.83 5.47
CA SER A 87 0.98 4.10 5.22
C SER A 87 0.75 4.94 3.95
N LYS A 88 1.62 5.93 3.68
CA LYS A 88 1.54 6.78 2.48
C LYS A 88 1.58 5.94 1.20
N GLY A 89 2.51 4.98 1.13
CA GLY A 89 2.63 4.10 -0.03
C GLY A 89 1.39 3.23 -0.23
N PHE A 90 0.83 2.67 0.84
CA PHE A 90 -0.40 1.88 0.75
C PHE A 90 -1.62 2.71 0.39
N ILE A 91 -1.70 3.97 0.82
CA ILE A 91 -2.74 4.92 0.41
C ILE A 91 -2.62 5.23 -1.08
N GLU A 92 -1.42 5.51 -1.61
CA GLU A 92 -1.24 5.78 -3.04
C GLU A 92 -1.52 4.54 -3.91
N LEU A 93 -1.11 3.34 -3.46
CA LEU A 93 -1.47 2.07 -4.11
C LEU A 93 -2.99 1.86 -4.20
N ASP A 94 -3.70 2.26 -3.15
CA ASP A 94 -5.16 2.17 -3.10
C ASP A 94 -5.82 3.21 -4.02
N ARG A 95 -5.41 4.47 -3.93
CA ARG A 95 -5.93 5.58 -4.73
C ARG A 95 -5.83 5.34 -6.23
N CYS A 96 -4.72 4.76 -6.71
CA CYS A 96 -4.54 4.43 -8.12
C CYS A 96 -5.17 3.07 -8.52
N GLY A 97 -5.70 2.30 -7.55
CA GLY A 97 -6.33 1.00 -7.77
C GLY A 97 -5.36 -0.16 -7.96
N LEU A 98 -4.06 0.03 -7.79
CA LEU A 98 -3.07 -1.06 -7.83
C LEU A 98 -3.24 -2.02 -6.65
N LEU A 99 -3.62 -1.51 -5.47
CA LEU A 99 -3.77 -2.33 -4.26
C LEU A 99 -4.81 -3.44 -4.44
N GLU A 100 -5.95 -3.15 -5.08
CA GLU A 100 -6.99 -4.13 -5.37
C GLU A 100 -6.47 -5.29 -6.25
N ILE A 101 -5.56 -5.01 -7.17
CA ILE A 101 -5.00 -5.99 -8.09
C ILE A 101 -3.93 -6.85 -7.40
N ILE A 102 -3.02 -6.21 -6.66
CA ILE A 102 -1.86 -6.91 -6.08
C ILE A 102 -2.15 -7.49 -4.70
N PHE A 103 -3.08 -6.89 -3.93
CA PHE A 103 -3.38 -7.29 -2.56
C PHE A 103 -4.87 -7.06 -2.19
N PRO A 104 -5.82 -7.73 -2.87
CA PRO A 104 -7.25 -7.51 -2.69
C PRO A 104 -7.76 -7.75 -1.26
N GLN A 105 -7.06 -8.59 -0.47
CA GLN A 105 -7.45 -8.85 0.92
C GLN A 105 -7.29 -7.60 1.80
N LEU A 106 -6.31 -6.75 1.51
CA LEU A 106 -6.09 -5.51 2.24
C LEU A 106 -7.16 -4.47 1.85
N THR A 107 -7.50 -4.37 0.55
CA THR A 107 -8.59 -3.52 0.08
C THR A 107 -9.94 -3.94 0.67
N ALA A 108 -10.17 -5.25 0.86
CA ALA A 108 -11.38 -5.76 1.50
C ALA A 108 -11.57 -5.32 2.98
N MET A 109 -10.56 -4.74 3.60
CA MET A 109 -10.65 -4.16 4.95
C MET A 109 -11.24 -2.75 4.95
N GLN A 110 -11.47 -2.16 3.80
CA GLN A 110 -12.12 -0.86 3.65
C GLN A 110 -13.63 -0.98 3.87
N GLY A 111 -14.24 0.15 4.19
CA GLY A 111 -15.67 0.27 4.36
C GLY A 111 -16.09 0.51 5.80
N VAL A 112 -17.08 1.39 5.95
CA VAL A 112 -17.74 1.67 7.22
C VAL A 112 -19.07 0.94 7.20
N GLU A 113 -19.16 -0.17 7.93
CA GLU A 113 -20.45 -0.82 8.14
C GLU A 113 -21.22 -0.11 9.25
N THR A 114 -22.32 0.55 8.90
CA THR A 114 -23.26 1.12 9.87
C THR A 114 -24.50 0.25 9.92
N ARG A 115 -24.84 -0.26 11.12
CA ARG A 115 -26.07 -1.03 11.33
C ARG A 115 -26.75 -0.55 12.61
N ASN A 116 -28.02 -0.20 12.53
CA ASN A 116 -28.82 0.26 13.68
C ASN A 116 -28.15 1.40 14.48
N GLY A 117 -27.52 2.37 13.82
CA GLY A 117 -26.84 3.51 14.45
C GLY A 117 -25.44 3.20 15.05
N TYR A 118 -24.93 1.98 14.88
CA TYR A 118 -23.57 1.63 15.28
C TYR A 118 -22.67 1.57 14.04
N SER A 119 -21.65 2.43 14.02
CA SER A 119 -20.62 2.44 12.98
C SER A 119 -19.36 1.74 13.46
N HIS A 120 -18.71 1.01 12.58
CA HIS A 120 -17.37 0.48 12.79
C HIS A 120 -16.32 1.42 12.21
N LYS A 121 -15.23 1.62 12.96
CA LYS A 121 -14.03 2.30 12.42
C LYS A 121 -13.52 1.51 11.22
N GLU A 122 -13.14 2.20 10.19
CA GLU A 122 -12.57 1.61 8.99
C GLU A 122 -11.27 0.86 9.34
N MET A 123 -11.25 -0.44 9.11
CA MET A 123 -10.15 -1.31 9.51
C MET A 123 -8.88 -1.05 8.71
N PHE A 124 -9.02 -0.65 7.45
CA PHE A 124 -7.89 -0.35 6.58
C PHE A 124 -7.00 0.76 7.18
N TYR A 125 -7.57 1.93 7.45
CA TYR A 125 -6.80 3.05 8.02
C TYR A 125 -6.26 2.76 9.41
N HIS A 126 -7.03 2.04 10.23
CA HIS A 126 -6.52 1.57 11.53
C HIS A 126 -5.27 0.69 11.37
N THR A 127 -5.30 -0.23 10.43
CA THR A 127 -4.15 -1.12 10.16
C THR A 127 -2.93 -0.32 9.68
N LEU A 128 -3.14 0.71 8.85
CA LEU A 128 -2.06 1.59 8.41
C LEU A 128 -1.48 2.43 9.56
N GLU A 129 -2.32 2.91 10.48
CA GLU A 129 -1.87 3.59 11.71
C GLU A 129 -1.00 2.66 12.60
N VAL A 130 -1.43 1.40 12.78
CA VAL A 130 -0.63 0.40 13.51
C VAL A 130 0.70 0.13 12.80
N LEU A 131 0.70 0.05 11.49
CA LEU A 131 1.91 -0.13 10.68
C LEU A 131 2.91 1.03 10.88
N ASP A 132 2.44 2.28 10.81
CA ASP A 132 3.29 3.45 11.03
C ASP A 132 3.86 3.50 12.45
N ASN A 133 3.04 3.14 13.46
CA ASN A 133 3.49 3.04 14.85
C ASN A 133 4.60 2.00 15.05
N ILE A 134 4.55 0.89 14.34
CA ILE A 134 5.61 -0.13 14.34
C ILE A 134 6.82 0.36 13.54
N ALA A 135 6.62 1.04 12.42
CA ALA A 135 7.69 1.56 11.59
C ALA A 135 8.62 2.55 12.34
N GLN A 136 8.06 3.31 13.28
CA GLN A 136 8.85 4.20 14.16
C GLN A 136 9.71 3.47 15.20
N LYS A 137 9.43 2.19 15.47
CA LYS A 137 10.08 1.42 16.55
C LYS A 137 11.07 0.39 16.04
N THR A 138 10.94 -0.07 14.81
CA THR A 138 11.77 -1.16 14.28
C THR A 138 11.84 -1.18 12.76
N ASP A 139 12.99 -1.55 12.23
CA ASP A 139 13.22 -1.83 10.81
C ASP A 139 13.07 -3.33 10.47
N ASN A 140 12.58 -4.14 11.41
CA ASN A 140 12.33 -5.55 11.15
C ASN A 140 11.14 -5.71 10.19
N LEU A 141 11.43 -6.15 8.97
CA LEU A 141 10.46 -6.35 7.90
C LEU A 141 9.30 -7.26 8.32
N TRP A 142 9.59 -8.34 9.04
CA TRP A 142 8.58 -9.33 9.44
C TRP A 142 7.61 -8.80 10.49
N LEU A 143 8.09 -7.94 11.40
CA LEU A 143 7.21 -7.25 12.36
C LEU A 143 6.31 -6.23 11.65
N ARG A 144 6.81 -5.53 10.64
CA ARG A 144 5.99 -4.61 9.82
C ARG A 144 4.96 -5.38 9.00
N TRP A 145 5.31 -6.53 8.41
CA TRP A 145 4.33 -7.42 7.78
C TRP A 145 3.29 -7.94 8.78
N ALA A 146 3.70 -8.36 9.98
CA ALA A 146 2.77 -8.80 11.00
C ALA A 146 1.78 -7.69 11.39
N ALA A 147 2.25 -6.44 11.51
CA ALA A 147 1.40 -5.27 11.77
C ALA A 147 0.40 -5.03 10.62
N LEU A 148 0.82 -5.13 9.37
CA LEU A 148 -0.07 -4.98 8.21
C LEU A 148 -1.12 -6.10 8.12
N LEU A 149 -0.79 -7.31 8.55
CA LEU A 149 -1.64 -8.49 8.37
C LEU A 149 -2.48 -8.87 9.61
N HIS A 150 -2.27 -8.22 10.76
CA HIS A 150 -2.87 -8.65 12.02
C HIS A 150 -4.40 -8.74 12.00
N ASP A 151 -5.05 -7.91 11.22
CA ASP A 151 -6.52 -7.81 11.11
C ASP A 151 -7.09 -8.32 9.77
N ILE A 152 -6.27 -8.86 8.88
CA ILE A 152 -6.66 -9.21 7.51
C ILE A 152 -7.78 -10.25 7.41
N GLY A 153 -7.99 -11.03 8.45
CA GLY A 153 -9.05 -12.02 8.53
C GLY A 153 -10.41 -11.46 8.98
N LYS A 154 -10.44 -10.28 9.59
CA LYS A 154 -11.66 -9.70 10.18
C LYS A 154 -12.83 -9.52 9.21
N PRO A 155 -12.64 -9.07 7.95
CA PRO A 155 -13.76 -8.94 7.01
C PRO A 155 -14.55 -10.23 6.79
N LYS A 156 -13.88 -11.38 6.83
CA LYS A 156 -14.50 -12.69 6.61
C LYS A 156 -15.10 -13.31 7.88
N THR A 157 -14.61 -12.92 9.05
CA THR A 157 -14.98 -13.55 10.35
C THR A 157 -15.91 -12.70 11.18
N LYS A 158 -16.12 -11.45 10.82
CA LYS A 158 -16.97 -10.50 11.51
C LYS A 158 -18.45 -10.80 11.28
N ARG A 159 -19.24 -10.89 12.34
CA ARG A 159 -20.69 -11.07 12.30
C ARG A 159 -21.39 -10.07 13.20
N TRP A 160 -22.57 -9.64 12.77
CA TRP A 160 -23.46 -8.85 13.60
C TRP A 160 -24.27 -9.76 14.52
N ASP A 161 -24.23 -9.48 15.82
CA ASP A 161 -25.06 -10.09 16.83
C ASP A 161 -26.01 -9.04 17.44
N PRO A 162 -27.34 -9.28 17.52
CA PRO A 162 -28.28 -8.30 18.05
C PRO A 162 -28.03 -7.90 19.52
N VAL A 163 -27.44 -8.78 20.30
CA VAL A 163 -27.15 -8.56 21.73
C VAL A 163 -25.74 -8.04 21.94
N MET A 164 -24.75 -8.73 21.37
CA MET A 164 -23.33 -8.41 21.53
C MET A 164 -22.78 -7.43 20.50
N LYS A 165 -23.63 -6.97 19.57
CA LYS A 165 -23.26 -6.06 18.47
C LYS A 165 -22.36 -6.78 17.47
N TRP A 166 -21.17 -6.19 17.16
CA TRP A 166 -20.21 -6.82 16.29
C TRP A 166 -19.37 -7.86 17.03
N THR A 167 -19.38 -9.10 16.57
CA THR A 167 -18.54 -10.17 17.09
C THR A 167 -17.66 -10.76 15.99
N LEU A 168 -16.51 -11.30 16.39
CA LEU A 168 -15.70 -12.16 15.54
C LEU A 168 -16.19 -13.60 15.73
N LEU A 169 -16.26 -14.37 14.65
CA LEU A 169 -16.41 -15.82 14.79
C LEU A 169 -15.25 -16.33 15.67
N PRO A 170 -15.52 -17.25 16.63
CA PRO A 170 -14.44 -17.90 17.35
C PRO A 170 -13.46 -18.47 16.29
N SER A 171 -12.19 -18.09 16.42
CA SER A 171 -11.14 -18.71 15.64
C SER A 171 -11.27 -20.23 15.74
N LEU A 172 -11.10 -20.95 14.63
CA LEU A 172 -10.97 -22.41 14.63
C LEU A 172 -10.15 -22.86 15.84
N PRO A 173 -10.56 -23.93 16.53
CA PRO A 173 -9.87 -24.39 17.72
C PRO A 173 -8.37 -24.50 17.37
N LYS A 174 -7.54 -23.86 18.20
CA LYS A 174 -6.08 -23.96 18.05
C LYS A 174 -5.76 -25.44 17.94
N ALA A 175 -5.24 -25.88 16.81
CA ALA A 175 -4.72 -27.21 16.68
C ALA A 175 -3.76 -27.43 17.86
N ARG A 176 -4.11 -28.31 18.78
CA ARG A 176 -3.21 -28.77 19.82
C ARG A 176 -2.08 -29.47 19.08
N VAL A 177 -0.95 -28.80 18.96
CA VAL A 177 0.30 -29.49 18.63
C VAL A 177 0.56 -30.36 19.87
N ALA A 178 0.27 -31.64 19.73
CA ALA A 178 0.75 -32.65 20.68
C ALA A 178 2.28 -32.69 20.54
N LEU A 179 2.96 -32.36 21.64
CA LEU A 179 4.40 -32.58 21.81
C LEU A 179 4.67 -34.09 21.87
#